data_c66ac5f4284cf49a607029eb868e70ec
#
_entry.id   c66ac5f4284cf49a607029eb868e70ec
#
_cell.length_a   1.000
_cell.length_b   1.000
_cell.length_c   1.000
_cell.angle_alpha   90.00
_cell.angle_beta   90.00
_cell.angle_gamma   90.00
#
_symmetry.space_group_name_H-M   'P 1'
#
loop_
_entity.id
_entity.type
_entity.pdbx_description
1 polymer ?
#
loop_
_entity_poly.entity_id
_entity_poly.type
_entity_poly.pdbx_seq_one_letter_code
_entity_poly.pdbx_strand_id
1 'polypeptide(L)'
;GGAVAASGSDAPEGAAPTVDEDEQAGPQEPYLVDLSRSFFPVLAIVLVLRSFLVEPFQIPSGSMLPTLEVGDFILVNKYAYGLRLPVLGTEIVEIDDPERGDIMVFRFPEDGKTNYIKRVVGLPGDRIRYRDKTLTINGEEVPTRFVAHLPPFEMLEEQLGDVEHHIYRNLGSRGSAGEGEWIVPDGHYFMMG
;
A
#
# COMPACT_ATOMS: atom_id res chain seq x y z
N GLY A 1 95.16 -36.19 43.94
CA GLY A 1 95.75 -36.16 42.62
C GLY A 1 94.91 -35.44 41.61
N GLY A 2 95.50 -34.45 41.04
CA GLY A 2 95.40 -34.02 39.68
C GLY A 2 94.08 -33.40 39.27
N ALA A 3 94.08 -32.17 39.16
CA ALA A 3 94.57 -31.26 38.12
C ALA A 3 93.63 -31.11 36.89
N VAL A 4 93.49 -29.86 36.65
CA VAL A 4 93.51 -29.11 35.38
C VAL A 4 92.15 -28.96 34.62
N ALA A 5 91.70 -27.79 34.58
CA ALA A 5 91.78 -26.70 33.62
C ALA A 5 90.78 -26.76 32.45
N ALA A 6 90.20 -25.72 32.33
CA ALA A 6 90.23 -24.72 31.31
C ALA A 6 89.10 -24.72 30.29
N SER A 7 88.64 -23.50 30.11
CA SER A 7 88.39 -22.81 28.86
C SER A 7 87.08 -23.19 28.16
N GLY A 8 86.18 -22.29 28.11
CA GLY A 8 86.22 -21.14 27.25
C GLY A 8 85.15 -21.29 26.20
N SER A 9 84.64 -20.25 25.94
CA SER A 9 84.01 -19.77 24.69
C SER A 9 82.49 -19.82 24.56
N ASP A 10 82.03 -18.64 24.51
CA ASP A 10 81.15 -18.05 23.56
C ASP A 10 79.80 -18.77 23.29
N ALA A 11 78.84 -18.20 23.91
CA ALA A 11 77.48 -18.26 23.40
C ALA A 11 77.27 -17.18 22.33
N PRO A 12 76.70 -17.48 21.19
CA PRO A 12 76.09 -16.47 20.38
C PRO A 12 74.67 -16.21 20.88
N GLU A 13 74.45 -14.97 21.06
CA GLU A 13 73.23 -14.25 21.25
C GLU A 13 72.16 -14.75 20.26
N GLY A 14 71.09 -15.40 20.78
CA GLY A 14 69.93 -15.78 20.03
C GLY A 14 69.11 -14.55 19.75
N ALA A 15 69.01 -14.22 18.49
CA ALA A 15 68.14 -13.17 17.97
C ALA A 15 66.68 -13.45 18.38
N ALA A 16 66.10 -12.49 19.05
CA ALA A 16 64.69 -12.43 19.27
C ALA A 16 63.94 -12.36 17.90
N PRO A 17 62.83 -13.07 17.72
CA PRO A 17 62.01 -12.88 16.51
C PRO A 17 61.44 -11.46 16.49
N THR A 18 61.90 -10.70 15.52
CA THR A 18 61.19 -9.45 15.13
C THR A 18 59.82 -9.80 14.73
N VAL A 19 58.86 -9.45 15.56
CA VAL A 19 57.46 -9.42 15.19
C VAL A 19 57.32 -8.28 14.18
N ASP A 20 57.12 -8.63 12.93
CA ASP A 20 56.70 -7.68 11.89
C ASP A 20 55.32 -7.13 12.27
N GLU A 21 55.29 -6.10 13.08
CA GLU A 21 54.13 -5.24 13.33
C GLU A 21 53.94 -4.26 12.16
N ASP A 22 53.74 -4.78 10.99
CA ASP A 22 53.24 -4.01 9.84
C ASP A 22 52.08 -4.74 9.15
N GLU A 23 51.12 -5.19 9.95
CA GLU A 23 49.78 -5.42 9.42
C GLU A 23 49.14 -4.04 9.32
N GLN A 24 49.29 -3.46 8.13
CA GLN A 24 48.67 -2.20 7.72
C GLN A 24 47.19 -2.27 8.02
N ALA A 25 46.77 -1.73 9.18
CA ALA A 25 45.40 -1.35 9.42
C ALA A 25 45.07 -0.26 8.40
N GLY A 26 44.46 -0.68 7.31
CA GLY A 26 43.87 0.24 6.36
C GLY A 26 42.94 1.23 7.09
N PRO A 27 42.73 2.41 6.57
CA PRO A 27 41.92 3.41 7.23
C PRO A 27 40.59 2.79 7.63
N GLN A 28 40.34 2.63 8.92
CA GLN A 28 39.05 2.13 9.43
C GLN A 28 38.01 3.14 9.04
N GLU A 29 37.20 2.78 8.05
CA GLU A 29 36.03 3.61 7.67
C GLU A 29 35.19 3.83 8.93
N PRO A 30 34.72 5.07 9.17
CA PRO A 30 33.84 5.35 10.30
C PRO A 30 32.65 4.39 10.29
N TYR A 31 32.36 3.78 11.43
CA TYR A 31 31.23 2.84 11.60
C TYR A 31 29.93 3.31 10.93
N LEU A 32 29.70 4.63 10.90
CA LEU A 32 28.56 5.24 10.24
C LEU A 32 28.57 5.07 8.70
N VAL A 33 29.76 5.05 8.09
CA VAL A 33 29.87 4.86 6.62
C VAL A 33 29.57 3.41 6.26
N ASP A 34 30.09 2.47 7.00
CA ASP A 34 29.83 1.04 6.79
C ASP A 34 28.34 0.71 7.04
N LEU A 35 27.79 1.24 8.12
CA LEU A 35 26.36 1.14 8.42
C LEU A 35 25.50 1.73 7.29
N SER A 36 25.85 2.92 6.81
CA SER A 36 25.13 3.58 5.70
C SER A 36 25.20 2.76 4.42
N ARG A 37 26.36 2.20 4.11
CA ARG A 37 26.57 1.36 2.92
C ARG A 37 25.72 0.09 2.96
N SER A 38 25.58 -0.50 4.14
CA SER A 38 24.78 -1.72 4.35
C SER A 38 23.27 -1.44 4.26
N PHE A 39 22.80 -0.32 4.82
CA PHE A 39 21.38 0.02 4.85
C PHE A 39 20.89 0.76 3.61
N PHE A 40 21.76 1.48 2.89
CA PHE A 40 21.38 2.29 1.73
C PHE A 40 20.62 1.49 0.66
N PRO A 41 21.04 0.30 0.22
CA PRO A 41 20.30 -0.44 -0.81
C PRO A 41 18.91 -0.85 -0.34
N VAL A 42 18.77 -1.24 0.93
CA VAL A 42 17.45 -1.60 1.49
C VAL A 42 16.53 -0.40 1.54
N LEU A 43 17.03 0.73 2.06
CA LEU A 43 16.27 1.98 2.11
C LEU A 43 15.91 2.49 0.71
N ALA A 44 16.82 2.37 -0.25
CA ALA A 44 16.57 2.75 -1.64
C ALA A 44 15.46 1.87 -2.27
N ILE A 45 15.52 0.55 -2.05
CA ILE A 45 14.47 -0.37 -2.54
C ILE A 45 13.12 -0.03 -1.90
N VAL A 46 13.08 0.14 -0.57
CA VAL A 46 11.83 0.50 0.14
C VAL A 46 11.29 1.85 -0.36
N LEU A 47 12.18 2.83 -0.58
CA LEU A 47 11.78 4.14 -1.12
C LEU A 47 11.16 4.01 -2.51
N VAL A 48 11.77 3.24 -3.40
CA VAL A 48 11.25 3.00 -4.75
C VAL A 48 9.90 2.29 -4.69
N LEU A 49 9.80 1.20 -3.91
CA LEU A 49 8.55 0.46 -3.75
C LEU A 49 7.42 1.38 -3.24
N ARG A 50 7.68 2.12 -2.17
CA ARG A 50 6.70 3.05 -1.60
C ARG A 50 6.34 4.20 -2.54
N SER A 51 7.31 4.71 -3.30
CA SER A 51 7.08 5.86 -4.19
C SER A 51 6.26 5.51 -5.41
N PHE A 52 6.47 4.32 -5.96
CA PHE A 52 5.92 3.94 -7.27
C PHE A 52 4.89 2.83 -7.24
N LEU A 53 5.01 1.86 -6.33
CA LEU A 53 4.23 0.63 -6.43
C LEU A 53 3.09 0.56 -5.41
N VAL A 54 3.36 0.74 -4.14
CA VAL A 54 2.39 0.49 -3.08
C VAL A 54 2.42 1.55 -1.99
N GLU A 55 1.25 1.83 -1.45
CA GLU A 55 1.09 2.70 -0.29
C GLU A 55 0.25 2.01 0.77
N PRO A 56 0.77 1.83 2.01
CA PRO A 56 -0.03 1.34 3.10
C PRO A 56 -1.04 2.42 3.51
N PHE A 57 -2.29 2.03 3.66
CA PHE A 57 -3.38 2.90 4.04
C PHE A 57 -4.23 2.24 5.13
N GLN A 58 -4.57 3.00 6.16
CA GLN A 58 -5.48 2.53 7.20
C GLN A 58 -6.88 3.05 6.94
N ILE A 59 -7.87 2.18 7.05
CA ILE A 59 -9.28 2.49 6.77
C ILE A 59 -9.87 3.35 7.91
N PRO A 60 -10.26 4.61 7.65
CA PRO A 60 -10.71 5.50 8.70
C PRO A 60 -12.21 5.43 8.98
N SER A 61 -13.01 4.82 8.11
CA SER A 61 -14.47 4.84 8.22
C SER A 61 -15.13 3.54 7.77
N GLY A 62 -16.31 3.26 8.31
CA GLY A 62 -17.08 2.06 7.99
C GLY A 62 -17.92 2.13 6.71
N SER A 63 -17.65 3.07 5.79
CA SER A 63 -18.47 3.22 4.58
C SER A 63 -18.34 2.06 3.59
N MET A 64 -17.34 1.19 3.75
CA MET A 64 -17.11 0.01 2.92
C MET A 64 -17.40 -1.31 3.64
N LEU A 65 -18.14 -1.25 4.76
CA LEU A 65 -18.59 -2.45 5.45
C LEU A 65 -19.57 -3.25 4.58
N PRO A 66 -19.56 -4.59 4.64
CA PRO A 66 -18.66 -5.44 5.43
C PRO A 66 -17.34 -5.76 4.72
N THR A 67 -17.11 -5.24 3.52
CA THR A 67 -15.92 -5.57 2.71
C THR A 67 -14.62 -5.14 3.37
N LEU A 68 -14.61 -3.97 4.00
CA LEU A 68 -13.44 -3.38 4.67
C LEU A 68 -13.88 -2.86 6.04
N GLU A 69 -13.14 -3.24 7.09
CA GLU A 69 -13.44 -2.82 8.46
C GLU A 69 -12.64 -1.57 8.87
N VAL A 70 -13.19 -0.82 9.82
CA VAL A 70 -12.49 0.35 10.36
C VAL A 70 -11.25 -0.08 11.12
N GLY A 71 -10.11 0.47 10.75
CA GLY A 71 -8.82 0.14 11.36
C GLY A 71 -8.00 -0.87 10.58
N ASP A 72 -8.58 -1.53 9.57
CA ASP A 72 -7.83 -2.42 8.68
C ASP A 72 -6.71 -1.68 7.95
N PHE A 73 -5.62 -2.40 7.70
CA PHE A 73 -4.54 -1.93 6.84
C PHE A 73 -4.65 -2.57 5.47
N ILE A 74 -4.63 -1.72 4.45
CA ILE A 74 -4.63 -2.15 3.04
C ILE A 74 -3.37 -1.65 2.35
N LEU A 75 -2.96 -2.34 1.30
CA LEU A 75 -1.93 -1.88 0.38
C LEU A 75 -2.61 -1.39 -0.89
N VAL A 76 -2.48 -0.09 -1.13
CA VAL A 76 -3.01 0.53 -2.34
C VAL A 76 -1.99 0.37 -3.47
N ASN A 77 -2.45 -0.25 -4.55
CA ASN A 77 -1.65 -0.39 -5.76
C ASN A 77 -1.67 0.92 -6.56
N LYS A 78 -0.52 1.62 -6.61
CA LYS A 78 -0.41 2.93 -7.25
C LYS A 78 -0.29 2.88 -8.77
N TYR A 79 0.09 1.73 -9.31
CA TYR A 79 0.30 1.57 -10.74
C TYR A 79 -0.87 0.94 -11.49
N ALA A 80 -1.95 0.56 -10.80
CA ALA A 80 -3.10 -0.11 -11.41
C ALA A 80 -3.68 0.69 -12.60
N TYR A 81 -3.76 2.00 -12.46
CA TYR A 81 -4.34 2.89 -13.47
C TYR A 81 -3.33 3.86 -14.10
N GLY A 82 -2.05 3.66 -13.90
CA GLY A 82 -1.00 4.46 -14.50
C GLY A 82 0.14 4.82 -13.55
N LEU A 83 1.30 5.09 -14.11
CA LEU A 83 2.49 5.53 -13.40
C LEU A 83 2.52 7.06 -13.35
N ARG A 84 2.52 7.62 -12.14
CA ARG A 84 2.63 9.07 -11.90
C ARG A 84 3.96 9.42 -11.25
N LEU A 85 4.59 10.51 -11.71
CA LEU A 85 5.77 11.04 -11.04
C LEU A 85 5.40 11.57 -9.64
N PRO A 86 6.07 11.08 -8.56
CA PRO A 86 5.71 11.43 -7.18
C PRO A 86 5.76 12.92 -6.88
N VAL A 87 6.65 13.67 -7.56
CA VAL A 87 6.89 15.09 -7.32
C VAL A 87 6.02 15.98 -8.20
N LEU A 88 5.81 15.60 -9.45
CA LEU A 88 5.09 16.43 -10.43
C LEU A 88 3.63 16.02 -10.61
N GLY A 89 3.22 14.83 -10.11
CA GLY A 89 1.88 14.31 -10.29
C GLY A 89 1.49 14.04 -11.75
N THR A 90 2.48 14.11 -12.66
CA THR A 90 2.26 13.89 -14.09
C THR A 90 2.17 12.39 -14.37
N GLU A 91 1.15 11.98 -15.06
CA GLU A 91 0.97 10.61 -15.52
C GLU A 91 1.92 10.34 -16.69
N ILE A 92 2.73 9.28 -16.55
CA ILE A 92 3.74 8.92 -17.56
C ILE A 92 3.18 7.83 -18.49
N VAL A 93 2.42 6.89 -17.94
CA VAL A 93 1.85 5.75 -18.65
C VAL A 93 0.48 5.46 -18.07
N GLU A 94 -0.54 5.47 -18.89
CA GLU A 94 -1.86 4.90 -18.57
C GLU A 94 -1.75 3.38 -18.75
N ILE A 95 -2.18 2.62 -17.74
CA ILE A 95 -2.12 1.16 -17.78
C ILE A 95 -3.51 0.59 -18.03
N ASP A 96 -4.50 1.08 -17.29
CA ASP A 96 -5.89 0.63 -17.39
C ASP A 96 -6.87 1.66 -16.83
N ASP A 97 -8.12 1.59 -17.27
CA ASP A 97 -9.20 2.38 -16.73
C ASP A 97 -9.92 1.63 -15.59
N PRO A 98 -10.45 2.35 -14.58
CA PRO A 98 -11.25 1.73 -13.52
C PRO A 98 -12.46 0.97 -14.06
N GLU A 99 -12.63 -0.25 -13.59
CA GLU A 99 -13.76 -1.09 -13.96
C GLU A 99 -14.87 -1.01 -12.89
N ARG A 100 -16.09 -1.38 -13.32
CA ARG A 100 -17.22 -1.47 -12.39
C ARG A 100 -16.97 -2.56 -11.34
N GLY A 101 -17.12 -2.19 -10.06
CA GLY A 101 -16.83 -3.07 -8.94
C GLY A 101 -15.48 -2.83 -8.27
N ASP A 102 -14.57 -2.10 -8.91
CA ASP A 102 -13.26 -1.78 -8.34
C ASP A 102 -13.37 -0.95 -7.07
N ILE A 103 -12.49 -1.22 -6.13
CA ILE A 103 -12.36 -0.41 -4.92
C ILE A 103 -11.20 0.57 -5.11
N MET A 104 -11.51 1.85 -5.03
CA MET A 104 -10.54 2.91 -5.26
C MET A 104 -10.32 3.77 -4.02
N VAL A 105 -9.06 4.18 -3.83
CA VAL A 105 -8.70 5.26 -2.91
C VAL A 105 -8.43 6.52 -3.70
N PHE A 106 -9.13 7.59 -3.38
CA PHE A 106 -9.01 8.87 -4.09
C PHE A 106 -9.14 10.04 -3.11
N ARG A 107 -8.68 11.19 -3.54
CA ARG A 107 -8.85 12.42 -2.77
C ARG A 107 -10.24 12.98 -3.00
N PHE A 108 -10.91 13.35 -1.91
CA PHE A 108 -12.25 13.95 -2.00
C PHE A 108 -12.19 15.25 -2.83
N PRO A 109 -12.99 15.38 -3.90
CA PRO A 109 -12.85 16.49 -4.85
C PRO A 109 -13.05 17.88 -4.24
N GLU A 110 -13.90 18.00 -3.20
CA GLU A 110 -14.22 19.31 -2.61
C GLU A 110 -13.10 19.89 -1.77
N ASP A 111 -12.31 19.06 -1.06
CA ASP A 111 -11.21 19.51 -0.21
C ASP A 111 -9.82 19.19 -0.74
N GLY A 112 -9.72 18.24 -1.66
CA GLY A 112 -8.47 17.78 -2.26
C GLY A 112 -7.46 17.17 -1.28
N LYS A 113 -7.86 16.92 -0.04
CA LYS A 113 -6.98 16.48 1.06
C LYS A 113 -7.41 15.16 1.68
N THR A 114 -8.71 15.00 1.92
CA THR A 114 -9.25 13.80 2.58
C THR A 114 -9.25 12.62 1.61
N ASN A 115 -8.67 11.52 2.04
CA ASN A 115 -8.70 10.29 1.26
C ASN A 115 -10.01 9.55 1.51
N TYR A 116 -10.71 9.23 0.44
CA TYR A 116 -11.89 8.39 0.45
C TYR A 116 -11.57 7.02 -0.15
N ILE A 117 -12.24 6.01 0.37
CA ILE A 117 -12.25 4.67 -0.21
C ILE A 117 -13.69 4.32 -0.57
N LYS A 118 -13.93 4.01 -1.83
CA LYS A 118 -15.25 3.73 -2.37
C LYS A 118 -15.15 2.71 -3.50
N ARG A 119 -16.32 2.14 -3.84
CA ARG A 119 -16.46 1.23 -4.97
C ARG A 119 -16.95 1.97 -6.21
N VAL A 120 -16.38 1.64 -7.37
CA VAL A 120 -16.84 2.14 -8.67
C VAL A 120 -18.16 1.45 -9.01
N VAL A 121 -19.22 2.23 -9.10
CA VAL A 121 -20.59 1.77 -9.44
C VAL A 121 -20.96 2.14 -10.85
N GLY A 122 -20.65 3.37 -11.27
CA GLY A 122 -20.96 3.88 -12.60
C GLY A 122 -19.71 4.27 -13.36
N LEU A 123 -19.69 3.90 -14.64
CA LEU A 123 -18.66 4.27 -15.62
C LEU A 123 -19.10 5.50 -16.43
N PRO A 124 -18.18 6.18 -17.14
CA PRO A 124 -18.52 7.30 -18.01
C PRO A 124 -19.68 6.96 -18.96
N GLY A 125 -20.70 7.83 -19.01
CA GLY A 125 -21.89 7.64 -19.83
C GLY A 125 -23.02 6.86 -19.18
N ASP A 126 -22.80 6.20 -18.05
CA ASP A 126 -23.84 5.45 -17.36
C ASP A 126 -24.92 6.37 -16.78
N ARG A 127 -26.16 5.87 -16.81
CA ARG A 127 -27.28 6.44 -16.06
C ARG A 127 -27.48 5.66 -14.78
N ILE A 128 -27.18 6.30 -13.65
CA ILE A 128 -27.31 5.73 -12.31
C ILE A 128 -28.59 6.28 -11.68
N ARG A 129 -29.44 5.41 -11.16
CA ARG A 129 -30.58 5.79 -10.35
C ARG A 129 -30.58 5.02 -9.03
N TYR A 130 -30.67 5.75 -7.94
CA TYR A 130 -30.84 5.18 -6.61
C TYR A 130 -32.16 5.65 -6.02
N ARG A 131 -33.06 4.74 -5.76
CA ARG A 131 -34.37 5.04 -5.18
C ARG A 131 -34.85 3.85 -4.34
N ASP A 132 -35.50 4.16 -3.21
CA ASP A 132 -36.02 3.14 -2.29
C ASP A 132 -35.00 2.05 -1.95
N LYS A 133 -33.73 2.45 -1.77
CA LYS A 133 -32.59 1.56 -1.49
C LYS A 133 -32.29 0.54 -2.60
N THR A 134 -32.76 0.81 -3.79
CA THR A 134 -32.51 0.02 -4.99
C THR A 134 -31.65 0.81 -5.95
N LEU A 135 -30.56 0.19 -6.38
CA LEU A 135 -29.65 0.71 -7.38
C LEU A 135 -30.07 0.23 -8.77
N THR A 136 -30.13 1.15 -9.72
CA THR A 136 -30.43 0.85 -11.12
C THR A 136 -29.35 1.47 -11.99
N ILE A 137 -28.79 0.71 -12.92
CA ILE A 137 -27.76 1.16 -13.86
C ILE A 137 -28.29 0.95 -15.28
N ASN A 138 -28.32 2.02 -16.08
CA ASN A 138 -28.81 2.00 -17.46
C ASN A 138 -30.24 1.42 -17.63
N GLY A 139 -31.08 1.59 -16.59
CA GLY A 139 -32.44 1.08 -16.57
C GLY A 139 -32.63 -0.34 -16.06
N GLU A 140 -31.53 -1.03 -15.76
CA GLU A 140 -31.56 -2.37 -15.17
C GLU A 140 -31.28 -2.30 -13.67
N GLU A 141 -32.09 -2.98 -12.87
CA GLU A 141 -31.89 -3.10 -11.43
C GLU A 141 -30.69 -3.99 -11.15
N VAL A 142 -29.80 -3.52 -10.27
CA VAL A 142 -28.65 -4.31 -9.83
C VAL A 142 -29.15 -5.46 -8.95
N PRO A 143 -28.87 -6.73 -9.33
CA PRO A 143 -29.36 -7.87 -8.58
C PRO A 143 -28.83 -7.92 -7.16
N THR A 144 -29.71 -8.15 -6.20
CA THR A 144 -29.35 -8.35 -4.79
C THR A 144 -29.97 -9.63 -4.26
N ARG A 145 -29.22 -10.33 -3.41
CA ARG A 145 -29.67 -11.55 -2.72
C ARG A 145 -29.57 -11.35 -1.21
N PHE A 146 -30.64 -11.65 -0.49
CA PHE A 146 -30.63 -11.63 0.98
C PHE A 146 -29.69 -12.68 1.53
N VAL A 147 -28.81 -12.29 2.48
CA VAL A 147 -27.87 -13.16 3.15
C VAL A 147 -28.23 -13.33 4.61
N ALA A 148 -28.36 -12.24 5.37
CA ALA A 148 -28.60 -12.29 6.79
C ALA A 148 -29.31 -11.04 7.33
N HIS A 149 -30.06 -11.23 8.43
CA HIS A 149 -30.64 -10.12 9.17
C HIS A 149 -29.77 -9.79 10.39
N LEU A 150 -29.14 -8.62 10.38
CA LEU A 150 -28.20 -8.14 11.38
C LEU A 150 -28.67 -6.76 11.92
N PRO A 151 -29.73 -6.69 12.75
CA PRO A 151 -30.33 -5.43 13.16
C PRO A 151 -29.30 -4.41 13.66
N PRO A 152 -29.37 -3.15 13.24
CA PRO A 152 -30.43 -2.52 12.42
C PRO A 152 -30.24 -2.67 10.91
N PHE A 153 -29.36 -3.57 10.44
CA PHE A 153 -29.03 -3.80 9.04
C PHE A 153 -29.56 -5.14 8.54
N GLU A 154 -29.71 -5.21 7.22
CA GLU A 154 -29.72 -6.46 6.45
C GLU A 154 -28.43 -6.55 5.65
N MET A 155 -27.83 -7.72 5.65
CA MET A 155 -26.72 -8.03 4.77
C MET A 155 -27.27 -8.63 3.49
N LEU A 156 -26.94 -8.01 2.38
CA LEU A 156 -27.25 -8.45 1.04
C LEU A 156 -25.97 -8.73 0.27
N GLU A 157 -26.05 -9.65 -0.65
CA GLU A 157 -25.05 -9.86 -1.68
C GLU A 157 -25.52 -9.15 -2.93
N GLU A 158 -24.71 -8.28 -3.47
CA GLU A 158 -25.00 -7.46 -4.65
C GLU A 158 -24.09 -7.89 -5.80
N GLN A 159 -24.69 -8.06 -6.99
CA GLN A 159 -23.96 -8.38 -8.22
C GLN A 159 -23.76 -7.12 -9.04
N LEU A 160 -22.57 -6.55 -9.00
CA LEU A 160 -22.21 -5.33 -9.71
C LEU A 160 -21.33 -5.65 -10.93
N GLY A 161 -21.94 -5.85 -12.08
CA GLY A 161 -21.25 -6.41 -13.25
C GLY A 161 -20.78 -7.83 -12.97
N ASP A 162 -19.48 -8.07 -13.11
CA ASP A 162 -18.87 -9.38 -12.84
C ASP A 162 -18.42 -9.54 -11.37
N VAL A 163 -18.58 -8.49 -10.56
CA VAL A 163 -18.14 -8.47 -9.16
C VAL A 163 -19.32 -8.73 -8.23
N GLU A 164 -19.20 -9.78 -7.42
CA GLU A 164 -20.12 -10.11 -6.34
C GLU A 164 -19.53 -9.63 -5.00
N HIS A 165 -20.33 -8.91 -4.21
CA HIS A 165 -19.89 -8.38 -2.94
C HIS A 165 -21.05 -8.19 -1.96
N HIS A 166 -20.73 -8.08 -0.67
CA HIS A 166 -21.73 -7.84 0.37
C HIS A 166 -21.92 -6.35 0.63
N ILE A 167 -23.18 -5.97 0.89
CA ILE A 167 -23.56 -4.63 1.32
C ILE A 167 -24.44 -4.69 2.56
N TYR A 168 -24.42 -3.62 3.36
CA TYR A 168 -25.36 -3.42 4.45
C TYR A 168 -26.46 -2.45 4.05
N ARG A 169 -27.70 -2.90 4.16
CA ARG A 169 -28.89 -2.06 3.98
C ARG A 169 -29.49 -1.72 5.34
N ASN A 170 -29.47 -0.43 5.72
CA ASN A 170 -30.05 0.04 6.97
C ASN A 170 -31.58 0.05 6.90
N LEU A 171 -32.25 -0.71 7.77
CA LEU A 171 -33.70 -0.80 7.80
C LEU A 171 -34.36 0.41 8.47
N GLY A 172 -33.68 1.04 9.43
CA GLY A 172 -34.18 2.17 10.19
C GLY A 172 -34.14 3.52 9.46
N SER A 173 -33.36 3.62 8.41
CA SER A 173 -33.23 4.85 7.62
C SER A 173 -34.50 5.04 6.76
N ARG A 174 -35.41 5.88 7.25
CA ARG A 174 -36.52 6.40 6.46
C ARG A 174 -36.04 7.69 5.80
N GLY A 175 -35.97 7.69 4.49
CA GLY A 175 -35.73 8.94 3.78
C GLY A 175 -34.79 8.84 2.62
N SER A 176 -34.96 9.77 1.77
CA SER A 176 -34.34 9.98 0.48
C SER A 176 -32.94 10.54 0.52
N ALA A 177 -32.22 10.42 1.62
CA ALA A 177 -30.82 10.86 1.67
C ALA A 177 -30.01 10.06 0.66
N GLY A 178 -29.55 10.75 -0.38
CA GLY A 178 -28.78 10.15 -1.47
C GLY A 178 -29.62 9.56 -2.61
N GLU A 179 -30.97 9.69 -2.57
CA GLU A 179 -31.79 9.29 -3.72
C GLU A 179 -31.68 10.30 -4.86
N GLY A 180 -31.60 9.78 -6.07
CA GLY A 180 -31.49 10.62 -7.25
C GLY A 180 -31.25 9.80 -8.52
N GLU A 181 -31.09 10.56 -9.60
CA GLU A 181 -30.72 10.03 -10.90
C GLU A 181 -29.60 10.91 -11.47
N TRP A 182 -28.53 10.27 -11.93
CA TRP A 182 -27.35 10.94 -12.44
C TRP A 182 -26.89 10.29 -13.74
N ILE A 183 -26.35 11.09 -14.63
CA ILE A 183 -25.58 10.62 -15.78
C ILE A 183 -24.13 10.87 -15.46
N VAL A 184 -23.31 9.84 -15.53
CA VAL A 184 -21.86 9.94 -15.24
C VAL A 184 -21.19 10.66 -16.41
N PRO A 185 -20.57 11.83 -16.19
CA PRO A 185 -19.90 12.56 -17.27
C PRO A 185 -18.67 11.82 -17.77
N ASP A 186 -18.19 12.18 -18.96
CA ASP A 186 -16.95 11.66 -19.52
C ASP A 186 -15.77 11.93 -18.57
N GLY A 187 -14.91 10.94 -18.40
CA GLY A 187 -13.74 11.02 -17.51
C GLY A 187 -14.08 11.02 -16.00
N HIS A 188 -15.33 10.74 -15.63
CA HIS A 188 -15.77 10.64 -14.23
C HIS A 188 -16.31 9.25 -13.93
N TYR A 189 -16.30 8.90 -12.64
CA TYR A 189 -16.83 7.64 -12.13
C TYR A 189 -17.79 7.91 -10.99
N PHE A 190 -18.89 7.15 -10.96
CA PHE A 190 -19.85 7.23 -9.86
C PHE A 190 -19.44 6.25 -8.77
N MET A 191 -19.18 6.78 -7.57
CA MET A 191 -18.60 6.04 -6.45
C MET A 191 -19.62 5.88 -5.33
N MET A 192 -19.75 4.66 -4.79
CA MET A 192 -20.58 4.36 -3.62
C MET A 192 -19.80 3.59 -2.55
N GLY A 193 -20.28 3.67 -1.31
CA GLY A 193 -19.74 2.91 -0.19
C GLY A 193 -20.57 3.08 1.07
#